data_c29f062ea270028689a66883c97de674
#
_entry.id   c29f062ea270028689a66883c97de674
#
_cell.length_a   1.000
_cell.length_b   1.000
_cell.length_c   1.000
_cell.angle_alpha   90.00
_cell.angle_beta   90.00
_cell.angle_gamma   90.00
#
_symmetry.space_group_name_H-M   'P 1'
#
loop_
_entity.id
_entity.type
_entity.pdbx_description
1 polymer ?
#
loop_
_entity_poly.entity_id
_entity_poly.type
_entity_poly.pdbx_seq_one_letter_code
_entity_poly.pdbx_strand_id
1 'polypeptide(L)'
;PKKSNSLNLLFINKVSALVINNILMIIATLTILLGTIYPIIIEVLYNKRISVGGPYFNSTVIPIMIPGFLLMSIAPILSWQTNKINNSKKYVLAFIILSVLVILQSYFLDFNTWGFVGLLLGFWIILASIIAIFSSYKIKINIKFFKIINPHVAHIGVGIAIIGITCSSVFQNELDFNLNEGDKFNVNGKTVLFEKIETINEINFQSLRGKF
;
A
#
# COMPACT_ATOMS: atom_id res chain seq x y z
N PRO A 1 -1.27 46.28 3.05
CA PRO A 1 -0.33 45.23 3.43
C PRO A 1 -1.12 43.97 3.76
N LYS A 2 -1.12 42.98 2.85
CA LYS A 2 -1.67 41.66 3.15
C LYS A 2 -0.83 41.05 4.26
N LYS A 3 -1.42 40.85 5.44
CA LYS A 3 -0.83 40.03 6.48
C LYS A 3 -0.43 38.70 5.87
N SER A 4 0.85 38.40 5.84
CA SER A 4 1.39 37.08 5.61
C SER A 4 0.75 36.16 6.64
N ASN A 5 -0.18 35.30 6.21
CA ASN A 5 -0.66 34.25 7.06
C ASN A 5 0.54 33.33 7.34
N SER A 6 1.14 33.46 8.51
CA SER A 6 2.03 32.46 9.06
C SER A 6 1.32 31.09 8.91
N LEU A 7 1.98 30.15 8.28
CA LEU A 7 1.54 28.77 8.17
C LEU A 7 1.36 28.22 9.59
N ASN A 8 0.17 28.32 10.13
CA ASN A 8 -0.17 27.68 11.40
C ASN A 8 -0.30 26.18 11.13
N LEU A 9 0.84 25.50 11.07
CA LEU A 9 0.97 24.05 10.89
C LEU A 9 0.31 23.23 12.03
N LEU A 10 -0.09 23.89 13.11
CA LEU A 10 -0.73 23.26 14.28
C LEU A 10 -2.23 23.01 14.11
N PHE A 11 -2.83 23.38 12.99
CA PHE A 11 -4.26 23.21 12.77
C PHE A 11 -4.52 22.09 11.78
N ILE A 12 -5.50 21.23 12.10
CA ILE A 12 -5.95 20.11 11.24
C ILE A 12 -6.74 20.68 10.07
N ASN A 13 -6.03 21.01 8.98
CA ASN A 13 -6.61 21.50 7.73
C ASN A 13 -6.00 20.77 6.52
N LYS A 14 -6.58 20.96 5.33
CA LYS A 14 -6.06 20.33 4.10
C LYS A 14 -4.62 20.69 3.78
N VAL A 15 -4.21 21.91 4.07
CA VAL A 15 -2.84 22.39 3.78
C VAL A 15 -1.83 21.63 4.62
N SER A 16 -2.08 21.51 5.95
CA SER A 16 -1.21 20.74 6.85
C SER A 16 -1.15 19.27 6.45
N ALA A 17 -2.30 18.67 6.11
CA ALA A 17 -2.35 17.29 5.65
C ALA A 17 -1.54 17.07 4.37
N LEU A 18 -1.61 17.99 3.40
CA LEU A 18 -0.82 17.92 2.16
C LEU A 18 0.68 18.05 2.43
N VAL A 19 1.10 18.97 3.33
CA VAL A 19 2.51 19.14 3.69
C VAL A 19 3.05 17.87 4.33
N ILE A 20 2.33 17.29 5.29
CA ILE A 20 2.73 16.04 5.94
C ILE A 20 2.78 14.89 4.92
N ASN A 21 1.77 14.78 4.06
CA ASN A 21 1.77 13.76 3.00
C ASN A 21 2.99 13.89 2.08
N ASN A 22 3.34 15.11 1.67
CA ASN A 22 4.51 15.34 0.82
C ASN A 22 5.81 14.94 1.52
N ILE A 23 5.95 15.25 2.81
CA ILE A 23 7.11 14.83 3.62
C ILE A 23 7.19 13.30 3.67
N LEU A 24 6.07 12.61 3.95
CA LEU A 24 6.03 11.14 3.98
C LEU A 24 6.40 10.54 2.63
N MET A 25 5.91 11.11 1.53
CA MET A 25 6.26 10.66 0.18
C MET A 25 7.74 10.84 -0.15
N ILE A 26 8.35 11.96 0.28
CA ILE A 26 9.79 12.19 0.12
C ILE A 26 10.58 11.16 0.92
N ILE A 27 10.22 10.92 2.18
CA ILE A 27 10.88 9.93 3.04
C ILE A 27 10.76 8.52 2.40
N ALA A 28 9.57 8.13 1.96
CA ALA A 28 9.36 6.84 1.30
C ALA A 28 10.22 6.71 0.03
N THR A 29 10.25 7.74 -0.80
CA THR A 29 11.06 7.76 -2.03
C THR A 29 12.55 7.61 -1.74
N LEU A 30 13.07 8.34 -0.74
CA LEU A 30 14.47 8.24 -0.32
C LEU A 30 14.78 6.85 0.25
N THR A 31 13.87 6.29 1.04
CA THR A 31 14.03 4.93 1.60
C THR A 31 14.10 3.87 0.49
N ILE A 32 13.21 3.95 -0.51
CA ILE A 32 13.22 3.04 -1.65
C ILE A 32 14.51 3.24 -2.48
N LEU A 33 14.90 4.47 -2.74
CA LEU A 33 16.10 4.80 -3.49
C LEU A 33 17.35 4.24 -2.80
N LEU A 34 17.48 4.44 -1.50
CA LEU A 34 18.61 3.90 -0.72
C LEU A 34 18.60 2.37 -0.75
N GLY A 35 17.45 1.72 -0.55
CA GLY A 35 17.34 0.27 -0.62
C GLY A 35 17.71 -0.32 -1.98
N THR A 36 17.41 0.39 -3.07
CA THR A 36 17.74 -0.08 -4.43
C THR A 36 19.18 0.18 -4.82
N ILE A 37 19.78 1.29 -4.39
CA ILE A 37 21.17 1.65 -4.74
C ILE A 37 22.19 0.97 -3.81
N TYR A 38 21.84 0.72 -2.56
CA TYR A 38 22.74 0.18 -1.55
C TYR A 38 23.46 -1.12 -1.98
N PRO A 39 22.79 -2.15 -2.54
CA PRO A 39 23.46 -3.34 -3.04
C PRO A 39 24.52 -3.05 -4.09
N ILE A 40 24.23 -2.13 -5.01
CA ILE A 40 25.14 -1.75 -6.10
C ILE A 40 26.41 -1.09 -5.54
N ILE A 41 26.23 -0.19 -4.55
CA ILE A 41 27.38 0.47 -3.90
C ILE A 41 28.26 -0.55 -3.18
N ILE A 42 27.67 -1.49 -2.45
CA ILE A 42 28.43 -2.53 -1.73
C ILE A 42 29.15 -3.47 -2.70
N GLU A 43 28.53 -3.84 -3.81
CA GLU A 43 29.18 -4.68 -4.82
C GLU A 43 30.40 -3.97 -5.43
N VAL A 44 30.27 -2.68 -5.76
CA VAL A 44 31.39 -1.90 -6.37
C VAL A 44 32.51 -1.65 -5.38
N LEU A 45 32.19 -1.31 -4.12
CA LEU A 45 33.24 -0.92 -3.16
C LEU A 45 33.91 -2.11 -2.46
N TYR A 46 33.16 -3.18 -2.21
CA TYR A 46 33.60 -4.30 -1.38
C TYR A 46 33.64 -5.64 -2.11
N ASN A 47 33.29 -5.71 -3.40
CA ASN A 47 33.13 -6.96 -4.17
C ASN A 47 32.23 -8.01 -3.45
N LYS A 48 31.27 -7.54 -2.64
CA LYS A 48 30.33 -8.40 -1.93
C LYS A 48 28.94 -8.24 -2.52
N ARG A 49 28.33 -9.35 -2.92
CA ARG A 49 26.94 -9.36 -3.36
C ARG A 49 26.03 -9.47 -2.17
N ILE A 50 25.20 -8.46 -1.96
CA ILE A 50 24.12 -8.45 -0.98
C ILE A 50 22.81 -8.27 -1.72
N SER A 51 21.74 -8.84 -1.18
CA SER A 51 20.40 -8.67 -1.72
C SER A 51 19.55 -7.89 -0.73
N VAL A 52 18.88 -6.86 -1.22
CA VAL A 52 17.83 -6.13 -0.49
C VAL A 52 16.52 -6.49 -1.14
N GLY A 53 15.69 -7.23 -0.42
CA GLY A 53 14.45 -7.80 -0.94
C GLY A 53 13.20 -7.33 -0.20
N GLY A 54 12.11 -8.07 -0.40
CA GLY A 54 10.81 -7.81 0.20
C GLY A 54 10.81 -7.51 1.71
N PRO A 55 11.53 -8.27 2.56
CA PRO A 55 11.56 -8.00 4.00
C PRO A 55 12.03 -6.59 4.36
N TYR A 56 13.04 -6.04 3.67
CA TYR A 56 13.49 -4.67 3.90
C TYR A 56 12.41 -3.65 3.55
N PHE A 57 11.82 -3.76 2.36
CA PHE A 57 10.78 -2.82 1.92
C PHE A 57 9.53 -2.91 2.78
N ASN A 58 9.12 -4.12 3.18
CA ASN A 58 7.98 -4.31 4.05
C ASN A 58 8.19 -3.68 5.44
N SER A 59 9.38 -3.82 6.02
CA SER A 59 9.69 -3.28 7.35
C SER A 59 9.93 -1.77 7.36
N THR A 60 10.33 -1.17 6.25
CA THR A 60 10.68 0.26 6.18
C THR A 60 9.61 1.11 5.50
N VAL A 61 9.11 0.68 4.33
CA VAL A 61 8.17 1.49 3.51
C VAL A 61 6.74 1.41 4.05
N ILE A 62 6.27 0.22 4.47
CA ILE A 62 4.89 0.07 4.96
C ILE A 62 4.60 0.98 6.16
N PRO A 63 5.44 1.06 7.21
CA PRO A 63 5.20 1.97 8.34
C PRO A 63 5.15 3.45 7.94
N ILE A 64 5.89 3.87 6.91
CA ILE A 64 5.86 5.24 6.39
C ILE A 64 4.57 5.49 5.60
N MET A 65 4.11 4.51 4.82
CA MET A 65 2.95 4.67 3.95
C MET A 65 1.61 4.62 4.71
N ILE A 66 1.50 3.87 5.81
CA ILE A 66 0.27 3.79 6.61
C ILE A 66 -0.22 5.18 7.05
N PRO A 67 0.59 6.05 7.69
CA PRO A 67 0.19 7.42 8.01
C PRO A 67 -0.22 8.23 6.77
N GLY A 68 0.46 8.06 5.65
CA GLY A 68 0.13 8.70 4.38
C GLY A 68 -1.27 8.30 3.88
N PHE A 69 -1.59 7.02 3.90
CA PHE A 69 -2.92 6.51 3.52
C PHE A 69 -4.01 6.95 4.49
N LEU A 70 -3.72 7.02 5.79
CA LEU A 70 -4.65 7.58 6.78
C LEU A 70 -4.93 9.07 6.50
N LEU A 71 -3.91 9.87 6.21
CA LEU A 71 -4.09 11.28 5.83
C LEU A 71 -4.91 11.41 4.53
N MET A 72 -4.65 10.57 3.53
CA MET A 72 -5.42 10.53 2.29
C MET A 72 -6.90 10.23 2.55
N SER A 73 -7.20 9.32 3.44
CA SER A 73 -8.58 8.94 3.78
C SER A 73 -9.34 10.01 4.56
N ILE A 74 -8.62 10.84 5.33
CA ILE A 74 -9.20 11.95 6.13
C ILE A 74 -9.32 13.22 5.28
N ALA A 75 -8.51 13.40 4.24
CA ALA A 75 -8.47 14.60 3.40
C ALA A 75 -9.83 15.10 2.89
N PRO A 76 -10.81 14.23 2.51
CA PRO A 76 -12.14 14.68 2.09
C PRO A 76 -12.93 15.42 3.18
N ILE A 77 -12.67 15.10 4.44
CA ILE A 77 -13.40 15.64 5.62
C ILE A 77 -12.83 17.00 6.02
N LEU A 78 -11.55 17.28 5.69
CA LEU A 78 -10.86 18.48 6.09
C LEU A 78 -11.28 19.70 5.25
N SER A 79 -11.33 20.85 5.90
CA SER A 79 -11.54 22.15 5.24
C SER A 79 -10.21 22.77 4.79
N TRP A 80 -10.25 23.64 3.73
CA TRP A 80 -9.07 24.34 3.24
C TRP A 80 -8.59 25.44 4.20
N GLN A 81 -9.50 26.15 4.85
CA GLN A 81 -9.18 27.39 5.59
C GLN A 81 -9.67 27.43 7.03
N THR A 82 -10.50 26.47 7.41
CA THR A 82 -11.10 26.45 8.75
C THR A 82 -10.84 25.11 9.40
N ASN A 83 -10.67 25.10 10.71
CA ASN A 83 -10.55 23.87 11.50
C ASN A 83 -11.88 23.13 11.67
N LYS A 84 -12.86 23.42 10.82
CA LYS A 84 -14.17 22.77 10.86
C LYS A 84 -14.13 21.46 10.08
N ILE A 85 -14.40 20.38 10.76
CA ILE A 85 -14.62 19.06 10.16
C ILE A 85 -16.05 19.04 9.60
N ASN A 86 -16.17 18.89 8.29
CA ASN A 86 -17.46 18.95 7.62
C ASN A 86 -18.10 17.56 7.57
N ASN A 87 -19.37 17.42 7.97
CA ASN A 87 -20.14 16.16 7.92
C ASN A 87 -19.50 14.95 8.64
N SER A 88 -18.70 15.17 9.68
CA SER A 88 -17.95 14.11 10.40
C SER A 88 -18.78 12.91 10.81
N LYS A 89 -20.03 13.12 11.22
CA LYS A 89 -20.94 12.04 11.68
C LYS A 89 -21.13 10.94 10.63
N LYS A 90 -21.29 11.29 9.34
CA LYS A 90 -21.47 10.32 8.25
C LYS A 90 -20.21 9.46 8.05
N TYR A 91 -19.05 10.10 8.09
CA TYR A 91 -17.77 9.41 7.94
C TYR A 91 -17.46 8.51 9.13
N VAL A 92 -17.73 8.98 10.36
CA VAL A 92 -17.56 8.17 11.57
C VAL A 92 -18.46 6.95 11.55
N LEU A 93 -19.75 7.12 11.22
CA LEU A 93 -20.68 6.00 11.11
C LEU A 93 -20.24 5.01 10.03
N ALA A 94 -19.86 5.50 8.86
CA ALA A 94 -19.37 4.66 7.77
C ALA A 94 -18.10 3.90 8.15
N PHE A 95 -17.16 4.53 8.87
CA PHE A 95 -15.96 3.89 9.37
C PHE A 95 -16.26 2.77 10.38
N ILE A 96 -17.19 3.02 11.32
CA ILE A 96 -17.61 2.00 12.31
C ILE A 96 -18.22 0.80 11.59
N ILE A 97 -19.15 1.02 10.66
CA ILE A 97 -19.78 -0.07 9.90
C ILE A 97 -18.75 -0.86 9.12
N LEU A 98 -17.85 -0.17 8.43
CA LEU A 98 -16.77 -0.81 7.67
C LEU A 98 -15.86 -1.63 8.58
N SER A 99 -15.45 -1.08 9.72
CA SER A 99 -14.60 -1.79 10.68
C SER A 99 -15.24 -3.09 11.16
N VAL A 100 -16.54 -3.05 11.48
CA VAL A 100 -17.28 -4.25 11.88
C VAL A 100 -17.32 -5.28 10.75
N LEU A 101 -17.56 -4.86 9.50
CA LEU A 101 -17.60 -5.77 8.35
C LEU A 101 -16.21 -6.42 8.10
N VAL A 102 -15.14 -5.65 8.17
CA VAL A 102 -13.77 -6.18 7.97
C VAL A 102 -13.37 -7.09 9.13
N ILE A 103 -13.78 -6.81 10.38
CA ILE A 103 -13.59 -7.70 11.53
C ILE A 103 -14.31 -9.03 11.31
N LEU A 104 -15.58 -8.99 10.91
CA LEU A 104 -16.34 -10.21 10.60
C LEU A 104 -15.66 -11.01 9.49
N GLN A 105 -15.24 -10.34 8.42
CA GLN A 105 -14.54 -11.01 7.31
C GLN A 105 -13.21 -11.62 7.76
N SER A 106 -12.43 -10.95 8.62
CA SER A 106 -11.16 -11.48 9.12
C SER A 106 -11.35 -12.73 9.97
N TYR A 107 -12.47 -12.82 10.70
CA TYR A 107 -12.81 -14.01 11.50
C TYR A 107 -13.12 -15.22 10.62
N PHE A 108 -13.79 -15.04 9.47
CA PHE A 108 -14.13 -16.13 8.56
C PHE A 108 -12.98 -16.59 7.66
N LEU A 109 -12.01 -15.74 7.40
CA LEU A 109 -10.95 -15.97 6.41
C LEU A 109 -9.54 -16.09 7.03
N ASP A 110 -9.44 -16.18 8.36
CA ASP A 110 -8.19 -16.31 9.11
C ASP A 110 -7.09 -15.30 8.68
N PHE A 111 -7.48 -14.04 8.47
CA PHE A 111 -6.53 -12.99 8.09
C PHE A 111 -5.54 -12.71 9.22
N ASN A 112 -4.28 -12.54 8.84
CA ASN A 112 -3.30 -11.98 9.74
C ASN A 112 -3.56 -10.46 9.99
N THR A 113 -2.95 -9.91 11.04
CA THR A 113 -3.13 -8.50 11.44
C THR A 113 -2.83 -7.51 10.30
N TRP A 114 -1.84 -7.78 9.46
CA TRP A 114 -1.49 -6.92 8.33
C TRP A 114 -2.54 -6.96 7.22
N GLY A 115 -3.13 -8.12 6.97
CA GLY A 115 -4.26 -8.27 6.06
C GLY A 115 -5.46 -7.44 6.50
N PHE A 116 -5.81 -7.50 7.78
CA PHE A 116 -6.87 -6.68 8.37
C PHE A 116 -6.60 -5.18 8.18
N VAL A 117 -5.40 -4.69 8.52
CA VAL A 117 -5.04 -3.28 8.38
C VAL A 117 -5.09 -2.82 6.92
N GLY A 118 -4.53 -3.61 6.00
CA GLY A 118 -4.53 -3.29 4.58
C GLY A 118 -5.92 -3.21 3.98
N LEU A 119 -6.78 -4.19 4.25
CA LEU A 119 -8.16 -4.19 3.77
C LEU A 119 -8.98 -3.04 4.37
N LEU A 120 -8.84 -2.80 5.68
CA LEU A 120 -9.53 -1.69 6.33
C LEU A 120 -9.14 -0.34 5.72
N LEU A 121 -7.84 -0.10 5.50
CA LEU A 121 -7.35 1.13 4.86
C LEU A 121 -7.84 1.27 3.42
N GLY A 122 -7.70 0.21 2.62
CA GLY A 122 -8.10 0.23 1.22
C GLY A 122 -9.60 0.50 1.05
N PHE A 123 -10.45 -0.24 1.74
CA PHE A 123 -11.90 -0.03 1.70
C PHE A 123 -12.30 1.34 2.28
N TRP A 124 -11.61 1.79 3.33
CA TRP A 124 -11.90 3.10 3.92
C TRP A 124 -11.59 4.26 2.96
N ILE A 125 -10.46 4.23 2.24
CA ILE A 125 -10.12 5.25 1.24
C ILE A 125 -11.18 5.30 0.14
N ILE A 126 -11.63 4.14 -0.34
CA ILE A 126 -12.69 4.04 -1.36
C ILE A 126 -13.99 4.63 -0.83
N LEU A 127 -14.44 4.18 0.35
CA LEU A 127 -15.71 4.60 0.93
C LEU A 127 -15.73 6.10 1.24
N ALA A 128 -14.65 6.64 1.83
CA ALA A 128 -14.51 8.07 2.11
C ALA A 128 -14.56 8.90 0.82
N SER A 129 -13.93 8.44 -0.26
CA SER A 129 -13.95 9.09 -1.56
C SER A 129 -15.34 9.05 -2.21
N ILE A 130 -16.04 7.93 -2.12
CA ILE A 130 -17.42 7.78 -2.60
C ILE A 130 -18.37 8.73 -1.85
N ILE A 131 -18.29 8.78 -0.52
CA ILE A 131 -19.10 9.70 0.30
C ILE A 131 -18.83 11.16 -0.11
N ALA A 132 -17.58 11.53 -0.37
CA ALA A 132 -17.20 12.87 -0.81
C ALA A 132 -17.80 13.21 -2.19
N ILE A 133 -17.76 12.29 -3.14
CA ILE A 133 -18.38 12.44 -4.47
C ILE A 133 -19.89 12.68 -4.33
N PHE A 134 -20.59 11.82 -3.59
CA PHE A 134 -22.05 11.96 -3.39
C PHE A 134 -22.41 13.24 -2.63
N SER A 135 -21.58 13.66 -1.68
CA SER A 135 -21.79 14.94 -0.99
C SER A 135 -21.63 16.15 -1.93
N SER A 136 -20.87 16.00 -3.00
CA SER A 136 -20.63 17.03 -4.02
C SER A 136 -21.67 17.02 -5.15
N TYR A 137 -22.54 16.01 -5.23
CA TYR A 137 -23.52 15.82 -6.32
C TYR A 137 -24.57 16.95 -6.43
N LYS A 138 -24.72 17.78 -5.39
CA LYS A 138 -25.59 18.99 -5.44
C LYS A 138 -25.06 20.09 -6.36
N ILE A 139 -23.85 19.96 -6.88
CA ILE A 139 -23.20 20.90 -7.78
C ILE A 139 -23.57 20.52 -9.21
N LYS A 140 -24.07 21.49 -10.01
CA LYS A 140 -24.36 21.27 -11.44
C LYS A 140 -23.15 20.70 -12.16
N ILE A 141 -23.39 19.74 -13.07
CA ILE A 141 -22.34 19.10 -13.90
C ILE A 141 -21.73 20.19 -14.81
N ASN A 142 -20.55 20.65 -14.44
CA ASN A 142 -19.74 21.60 -15.19
C ASN A 142 -18.25 21.35 -14.92
N ILE A 143 -17.36 22.17 -15.48
CA ILE A 143 -15.90 22.04 -15.29
C ILE A 143 -15.52 22.03 -13.79
N LYS A 144 -16.26 22.75 -12.91
CA LYS A 144 -16.02 22.74 -11.46
C LYS A 144 -16.32 21.36 -10.85
N PHE A 145 -17.33 20.66 -11.34
CA PHE A 145 -17.69 19.32 -10.90
C PHE A 145 -16.54 18.33 -11.15
N PHE A 146 -15.97 18.33 -12.36
CA PHE A 146 -14.84 17.45 -12.68
C PHE A 146 -13.59 17.77 -11.82
N LYS A 147 -13.30 19.04 -11.56
CA LYS A 147 -12.18 19.43 -10.67
C LYS A 147 -12.35 18.93 -9.24
N ILE A 148 -13.60 18.74 -8.78
CA ILE A 148 -13.87 18.22 -7.43
C ILE A 148 -13.79 16.69 -7.42
N ILE A 149 -14.25 16.01 -8.47
CA ILE A 149 -14.32 14.54 -8.53
C ILE A 149 -12.95 13.91 -8.82
N ASN A 150 -12.15 14.49 -9.69
CA ASN A 150 -10.88 13.90 -10.13
C ASN A 150 -9.97 13.43 -8.97
N PRO A 151 -9.74 14.19 -7.89
CA PRO A 151 -8.94 13.72 -6.77
C PRO A 151 -9.54 12.48 -6.09
N HIS A 152 -10.86 12.40 -5.98
CA HIS A 152 -11.54 11.28 -5.34
C HIS A 152 -11.46 10.00 -6.19
N VAL A 153 -11.54 10.12 -7.52
CA VAL A 153 -11.32 8.99 -8.44
C VAL A 153 -9.90 8.45 -8.31
N ALA A 154 -8.89 9.34 -8.22
CA ALA A 154 -7.52 8.93 -7.98
C ALA A 154 -7.36 8.19 -6.63
N HIS A 155 -8.00 8.69 -5.56
CA HIS A 155 -7.99 8.00 -4.25
C HIS A 155 -8.66 6.63 -4.31
N ILE A 156 -9.75 6.46 -5.06
CA ILE A 156 -10.39 5.15 -5.29
C ILE A 156 -9.40 4.20 -5.95
N GLY A 157 -8.65 4.66 -6.96
CA GLY A 157 -7.61 3.85 -7.61
C GLY A 157 -6.52 3.38 -6.63
N VAL A 158 -6.07 4.26 -5.74
CA VAL A 158 -5.11 3.91 -4.67
C VAL A 158 -5.74 2.89 -3.72
N GLY A 159 -6.99 3.07 -3.30
CA GLY A 159 -7.69 2.11 -2.44
C GLY A 159 -7.79 0.71 -3.06
N ILE A 160 -8.10 0.63 -4.37
CA ILE A 160 -8.13 -0.64 -5.12
C ILE A 160 -6.73 -1.27 -5.16
N ALA A 161 -5.68 -0.48 -5.39
CA ALA A 161 -4.31 -0.97 -5.40
C ALA A 161 -3.90 -1.54 -4.03
N ILE A 162 -4.24 -0.85 -2.93
CA ILE A 162 -3.97 -1.34 -1.56
C ILE A 162 -4.67 -2.67 -1.32
N ILE A 163 -5.94 -2.81 -1.70
CA ILE A 163 -6.69 -4.07 -1.57
C ILE A 163 -6.01 -5.17 -2.38
N GLY A 164 -5.64 -4.89 -3.64
CA GLY A 164 -4.97 -5.85 -4.51
C GLY A 164 -3.65 -6.36 -3.93
N ILE A 165 -2.79 -5.43 -3.46
CA ILE A 165 -1.52 -5.76 -2.81
C ILE A 165 -1.76 -6.58 -1.53
N THR A 166 -2.73 -6.18 -0.70
CA THR A 166 -3.06 -6.89 0.54
C THR A 166 -3.55 -8.30 0.25
N CYS A 167 -4.47 -8.47 -0.70
CA CYS A 167 -4.98 -9.79 -1.07
C CYS A 167 -3.87 -10.68 -1.65
N SER A 168 -3.01 -10.13 -2.51
CA SER A 168 -1.86 -10.86 -3.06
C SER A 168 -0.91 -11.33 -1.96
N SER A 169 -0.65 -10.49 -0.95
CA SER A 169 0.27 -10.84 0.15
C SER A 169 -0.34 -11.81 1.16
N VAL A 170 -1.65 -11.72 1.42
CA VAL A 170 -2.33 -12.55 2.44
C VAL A 170 -2.68 -13.93 1.91
N PHE A 171 -3.07 -14.04 0.64
CA PHE A 171 -3.46 -15.30 0.02
C PHE A 171 -2.32 -16.02 -0.70
N GLN A 172 -1.09 -15.51 -0.58
CA GLN A 172 0.09 -16.18 -1.07
C GLN A 172 0.43 -17.36 -0.13
N ASN A 173 0.42 -18.56 -0.67
CA ASN A 173 0.92 -19.74 0.01
C ASN A 173 2.33 -20.05 -0.52
N GLU A 174 3.33 -19.77 0.29
CA GLU A 174 4.71 -20.18 0.03
C GLU A 174 4.98 -21.51 0.77
N LEU A 175 5.42 -22.50 0.01
CA LEU A 175 5.82 -23.80 0.55
C LEU A 175 7.31 -23.98 0.26
N ASP A 176 8.13 -23.96 1.30
CA ASP A 176 9.55 -24.22 1.20
C ASP A 176 9.80 -25.73 1.38
N PHE A 177 10.41 -26.34 0.37
CA PHE A 177 10.79 -27.75 0.41
C PHE A 177 12.32 -27.88 0.28
N ASN A 178 12.93 -28.62 1.17
CA ASN A 178 14.28 -29.13 0.99
C ASN A 178 14.19 -30.49 0.30
N LEU A 179 14.49 -30.52 -1.00
CA LEU A 179 14.31 -31.70 -1.84
C LEU A 179 15.67 -32.27 -2.26
N ASN A 180 15.80 -33.59 -2.20
CA ASN A 180 16.86 -34.32 -2.88
C ASN A 180 16.35 -34.83 -4.24
N GLU A 181 17.28 -35.14 -5.14
CA GLU A 181 16.91 -35.74 -6.44
C GLU A 181 16.14 -37.06 -6.23
N GLY A 182 14.98 -37.14 -6.89
CA GLY A 182 14.06 -38.25 -6.78
C GLY A 182 12.94 -38.09 -5.71
N ASP A 183 12.96 -36.98 -4.94
CA ASP A 183 11.91 -36.73 -3.95
C ASP A 183 10.60 -36.35 -4.59
N LYS A 184 9.50 -36.78 -3.97
CA LYS A 184 8.13 -36.44 -4.39
C LYS A 184 7.48 -35.55 -3.35
N PHE A 185 6.84 -34.50 -3.79
CA PHE A 185 6.05 -33.64 -2.91
C PHE A 185 4.68 -33.34 -3.51
N ASN A 186 3.73 -33.00 -2.67
CA ASN A 186 2.35 -32.77 -3.09
C ASN A 186 2.02 -31.28 -2.98
N VAL A 187 1.58 -30.68 -4.10
CA VAL A 187 1.13 -29.28 -4.16
C VAL A 187 -0.28 -29.27 -4.73
N ASN A 188 -1.24 -28.80 -3.95
CA ASN A 188 -2.64 -28.65 -4.36
C ASN A 188 -3.24 -29.96 -4.97
N GLY A 189 -2.92 -31.11 -4.37
CA GLY A 189 -3.41 -32.40 -4.84
C GLY A 189 -2.69 -32.96 -6.06
N LYS A 190 -1.65 -32.32 -6.55
CA LYS A 190 -0.77 -32.80 -7.62
C LYS A 190 0.55 -33.25 -7.05
N THR A 191 0.98 -34.46 -7.37
CA THR A 191 2.31 -34.96 -7.00
C THR A 191 3.32 -34.47 -8.03
N VAL A 192 4.34 -33.77 -7.55
CA VAL A 192 5.47 -33.29 -8.34
C VAL A 192 6.69 -34.11 -7.93
N LEU A 193 7.44 -34.60 -8.93
CA LEU A 193 8.69 -35.34 -8.75
C LEU A 193 9.84 -34.40 -9.07
N PHE A 194 10.76 -34.20 -8.14
CA PHE A 194 12.02 -33.54 -8.41
C PHE A 194 13.01 -34.52 -9.07
N GLU A 195 13.16 -34.46 -10.41
CA GLU A 195 13.95 -35.44 -11.13
C GLU A 195 15.45 -35.26 -10.88
N LYS A 196 16.01 -34.09 -11.17
CA LYS A 196 17.45 -33.82 -11.06
C LYS A 196 17.76 -32.34 -11.19
N ILE A 197 19.01 -31.99 -10.83
CA ILE A 197 19.61 -30.69 -11.09
C ILE A 197 20.50 -30.80 -12.33
N GLU A 198 20.21 -30.00 -13.34
CA GLU A 198 21.03 -29.87 -14.54
C GLU A 198 21.81 -28.56 -14.53
N THR A 199 23.12 -28.64 -14.77
CA THR A 199 23.93 -27.45 -14.97
C THR A 199 23.86 -27.04 -16.45
N ILE A 200 23.34 -25.86 -16.72
CA ILE A 200 23.27 -25.31 -18.07
C ILE A 200 24.38 -24.27 -18.19
N ASN A 201 25.28 -24.50 -19.15
CA ASN A 201 26.33 -23.55 -19.47
C ASN A 201 25.88 -22.73 -20.69
N GLU A 202 25.61 -21.46 -20.48
CA GLU A 202 25.36 -20.47 -21.52
C GLU A 202 26.64 -19.70 -21.81
N ILE A 203 26.65 -18.92 -22.89
CA ILE A 203 27.87 -18.19 -23.33
C ILE A 203 28.40 -17.25 -22.24
N ASN A 204 27.50 -16.65 -21.43
CA ASN A 204 27.85 -15.60 -20.47
C ASN A 204 27.57 -15.96 -19.00
N PHE A 205 26.94 -17.10 -18.71
CA PHE A 205 26.61 -17.52 -17.34
C PHE A 205 26.42 -19.03 -17.23
N GLN A 206 26.59 -19.53 -16.01
CA GLN A 206 26.20 -20.89 -15.63
C GLN A 206 24.97 -20.79 -14.75
N SER A 207 23.97 -21.61 -15.03
CA SER A 207 22.77 -21.72 -14.20
C SER A 207 22.50 -23.17 -13.80
N LEU A 208 21.95 -23.35 -12.59
CA LEU A 208 21.43 -24.62 -12.13
C LEU A 208 19.93 -24.63 -12.41
N ARG A 209 19.46 -25.64 -13.13
CA ARG A 209 18.04 -25.81 -13.44
C ARG A 209 17.52 -27.07 -12.75
N GLY A 210 16.54 -26.90 -11.87
CA GLY A 210 15.76 -28.02 -11.33
C GLY A 210 14.78 -28.53 -12.38
N LYS A 211 14.72 -29.83 -12.59
CA LYS A 211 13.73 -30.48 -13.44
C LYS A 211 12.69 -31.18 -12.56
N PHE A 212 11.41 -30.85 -12.82
CA PHE A 212 10.27 -31.34 -12.09
C PHE A 212 9.30 -32.08 -12.98
#